data_e51291676b968a617ea1d46e067c25a3
#
_entry.id   e51291676b968a617ea1d46e067c25a3
#
_cell.length_a   1.000
_cell.length_b   1.000
_cell.length_c   1.000
_cell.angle_alpha   90.00
_cell.angle_beta   90.00
_cell.angle_gamma   90.00
#
_symmetry.space_group_name_H-M   'P 1'
#
loop_
_entity.id
_entity.type
_entity.pdbx_description
1 polymer ?
#
loop_
_entity_poly.entity_id
_entity_poly.type
_entity_poly.pdbx_seq_one_letter_code
_entity_poly.pdbx_strand_id
1 'polypeptide(L)'
;MFRINKLFYSPVKSLSFSSVKKLKILNNIGIKFDRNFAFTRDLDDNKINYILNNPLERQIINFLSLKHLPELNKYNFDFENNFLKLKKNNNIILCTNINNKLEVEILCKKIQKLVPKINRVKLIQDSINPFFDTMPSKTISLINLNSIRDFEIKLSQKVEFERFRGNIYI
;
A
#
# COMPACT_ATOMS: atom_id res chain seq x y z
N MET A 1 29.66 8.67 -5.66
CA MET A 1 28.45 9.33 -6.16
C MET A 1 27.27 8.41 -5.89
N PHE A 2 26.25 8.87 -5.17
CA PHE A 2 25.04 8.08 -4.93
C PHE A 2 24.16 8.09 -6.18
N ARG A 3 23.68 6.93 -6.58
CA ARG A 3 22.80 6.77 -7.73
C ARG A 3 21.49 6.11 -7.28
N ILE A 4 20.37 6.70 -7.67
CA ILE A 4 19.06 6.09 -7.48
C ILE A 4 18.98 4.88 -8.42
N ASN A 5 18.73 3.72 -7.85
CA ASN A 5 18.66 2.45 -8.58
C ASN A 5 17.24 2.07 -8.93
N LYS A 6 16.32 2.17 -7.94
CA LYS A 6 14.91 1.83 -8.12
C LYS A 6 14.01 2.75 -7.28
N LEU A 7 12.82 2.99 -7.79
CA LEU A 7 11.77 3.78 -7.15
C LEU A 7 10.49 2.97 -7.05
N PHE A 8 9.84 3.05 -5.89
CA PHE A 8 8.59 2.33 -5.62
C PHE A 8 7.58 3.21 -4.89
N TYR A 9 6.30 2.94 -5.11
CA TYR A 9 5.21 3.48 -4.32
C TYR A 9 4.14 2.42 -4.09
N SER A 10 3.30 2.63 -3.11
CA SER A 10 2.22 1.73 -2.72
C SER A 10 0.90 2.49 -2.67
N PRO A 11 0.09 2.57 -3.72
CA PRO A 11 -1.16 3.32 -3.66
C PRO A 11 -2.12 2.79 -2.60
N VAL A 12 -2.14 1.48 -2.37
CA VAL A 12 -2.96 0.84 -1.34
C VAL A 12 -2.08 0.35 -0.20
N LYS A 13 -2.44 0.74 1.04
CA LYS A 13 -1.78 0.29 2.26
C LYS A 13 -1.53 -1.22 2.24
N SER A 14 -0.30 -1.63 2.51
CA SER A 14 0.16 -3.02 2.61
C SER A 14 0.04 -3.87 1.34
N LEU A 15 -0.85 -3.58 0.41
CA LEU A 15 -1.19 -4.45 -0.72
C LEU A 15 -0.50 -4.09 -2.04
N SER A 16 0.31 -3.05 -2.04
CA SER A 16 0.94 -2.61 -3.27
C SER A 16 2.42 -2.39 -3.08
N PHE A 17 3.17 -2.60 -4.13
CA PHE A 17 4.56 -2.21 -4.22
C PHE A 17 4.95 -2.13 -5.70
N SER A 18 4.63 -0.99 -6.30
CA SER A 18 4.77 -0.79 -7.75
C SER A 18 6.04 -0.03 -8.08
N SER A 19 6.86 -0.59 -8.96
CA SER A 19 8.04 0.08 -9.49
C SER A 19 7.64 1.18 -10.46
N VAL A 20 8.30 2.33 -10.37
CA VAL A 20 8.04 3.50 -11.21
C VAL A 20 9.34 4.17 -11.66
N LYS A 21 9.28 4.90 -12.78
CA LYS A 21 10.43 5.67 -13.28
C LYS A 21 10.60 7.02 -12.59
N LYS A 22 9.53 7.57 -12.01
CA LYS A 22 9.52 8.88 -11.36
C LYS A 22 8.59 8.86 -10.15
N LEU A 23 8.99 9.55 -9.09
CA LEU A 23 8.15 9.86 -7.92
C LEU A 23 7.93 11.36 -7.87
N LYS A 24 6.69 11.77 -7.61
CA LYS A 24 6.38 13.17 -7.32
C LYS A 24 6.25 13.31 -5.80
N ILE A 25 7.10 14.16 -5.22
CA ILE A 25 7.05 14.48 -3.80
C ILE A 25 6.19 15.74 -3.64
N LEU A 26 5.25 15.71 -2.72
CA LEU A 26 4.39 16.83 -2.36
C LEU A 26 4.78 17.31 -0.96
N ASN A 27 4.85 18.63 -0.81
CA ASN A 27 5.13 19.25 0.49
C ASN A 27 4.08 18.81 1.52
N ASN A 28 4.52 18.49 2.73
CA ASN A 28 3.68 18.04 3.85
C ASN A 28 2.79 16.81 3.60
N ILE A 29 3.00 16.08 2.49
CA ILE A 29 2.25 14.86 2.15
C ILE A 29 3.19 13.66 1.96
N GLY A 30 4.36 13.87 1.34
CA GLY A 30 5.28 12.81 0.94
C GLY A 30 5.13 12.44 -0.52
N ILE A 31 5.24 11.16 -0.85
CA ILE A 31 5.12 10.69 -2.23
C ILE A 31 3.64 10.74 -2.65
N LYS A 32 3.38 11.42 -3.79
CA LYS A 32 2.03 11.52 -4.33
C LYS A 32 1.43 10.13 -4.56
N PHE A 33 0.23 9.92 -4.05
CA PHE A 33 -0.53 8.66 -4.13
C PHE A 33 0.05 7.48 -3.34
N ASP A 34 1.13 7.66 -2.57
CA ASP A 34 1.64 6.59 -1.74
C ASP A 34 0.72 6.38 -0.53
N ARG A 35 0.19 5.17 -0.38
CA ARG A 35 -0.72 4.76 0.70
C ARG A 35 -1.97 5.64 0.86
N ASN A 36 -2.45 6.21 -0.24
CA ASN A 36 -3.67 7.04 -0.23
C ASN A 36 -4.93 6.21 -0.02
N PHE A 37 -4.87 4.91 -0.24
CA PHE A 37 -5.99 3.98 -0.09
C PHE A 37 -5.68 2.93 0.96
N ALA A 38 -6.73 2.48 1.64
CA ALA A 38 -6.68 1.30 2.50
C ALA A 38 -7.98 0.50 2.39
N PHE A 39 -7.89 -0.82 2.52
CA PHE A 39 -9.07 -1.64 2.75
C PHE A 39 -9.27 -1.83 4.25
N THR A 40 -10.47 -1.55 4.73
CA THR A 40 -10.85 -1.74 6.13
C THR A 40 -11.09 -3.22 6.43
N ARG A 41 -11.04 -3.56 7.72
CA ARG A 41 -11.29 -4.90 8.24
C ARG A 41 -12.39 -4.83 9.28
N ASP A 42 -13.59 -5.34 8.93
CA ASP A 42 -14.77 -5.46 9.81
C ASP A 42 -15.19 -4.16 10.53
N LEU A 43 -14.93 -2.99 9.91
CA LEU A 43 -15.33 -1.71 10.48
C LEU A 43 -16.73 -1.30 10.00
N ASP A 44 -17.53 -0.74 10.91
CA ASP A 44 -18.75 -0.03 10.56
C ASP A 44 -18.47 1.39 10.04
N ASP A 45 -19.49 2.07 9.54
CA ASP A 45 -19.33 3.39 8.93
C ASP A 45 -18.97 4.47 9.96
N ASN A 46 -19.43 4.35 11.21
CA ASN A 46 -19.11 5.28 12.29
C ASN A 46 -17.62 5.21 12.63
N LYS A 47 -17.09 3.98 12.77
CA LYS A 47 -15.67 3.78 13.02
C LYS A 47 -14.80 4.22 11.84
N ILE A 48 -15.25 3.98 10.59
CA ILE A 48 -14.56 4.47 9.39
C ILE A 48 -14.48 5.99 9.41
N ASN A 49 -15.60 6.68 9.64
CA ASN A 49 -15.61 8.14 9.72
C ASN A 49 -14.74 8.66 10.86
N TYR A 50 -14.76 8.00 12.01
CA TYR A 50 -13.91 8.35 13.15
C TYR A 50 -12.41 8.30 12.78
N ILE A 51 -11.92 7.19 12.21
CA ILE A 51 -10.50 7.04 11.87
C ILE A 51 -10.06 7.90 10.68
N LEU A 52 -10.98 8.31 9.81
CA LEU A 52 -10.68 9.27 8.75
C LEU A 52 -10.47 10.68 9.32
N ASN A 53 -11.29 11.07 10.29
CA ASN A 53 -11.20 12.38 10.96
C ASN A 53 -10.10 12.43 12.02
N ASN A 54 -9.64 11.26 12.52
CA ASN A 54 -8.61 11.15 13.57
C ASN A 54 -7.44 10.26 13.07
N PRO A 55 -6.56 10.75 12.18
CA PRO A 55 -5.50 9.95 11.59
C PRO A 55 -4.54 9.31 12.60
N LEU A 56 -4.35 9.93 13.77
CA LEU A 56 -3.49 9.42 14.85
C LEU A 56 -4.06 8.16 15.54
N GLU A 57 -5.38 7.96 15.44
CA GLU A 57 -6.09 6.83 16.02
C GLU A 57 -6.17 5.60 15.09
N ARG A 58 -5.51 5.67 13.95
CA ARG A 58 -5.46 4.58 12.97
C ARG A 58 -4.56 3.46 13.47
N GLN A 59 -5.14 2.31 13.73
CA GLN A 59 -4.41 1.10 14.14
C GLN A 59 -4.29 0.13 12.97
N ILE A 60 -3.19 -0.63 12.92
CA ILE A 60 -2.96 -1.62 11.86
C ILE A 60 -4.06 -2.67 11.77
N ILE A 61 -4.70 -3.02 12.90
CA ILE A 61 -5.79 -4.00 12.96
C ILE A 61 -7.05 -3.54 12.22
N ASN A 62 -7.20 -2.24 12.03
CA ASN A 62 -8.35 -1.66 11.32
C ASN A 62 -8.30 -1.93 9.81
N PHE A 63 -7.17 -2.40 9.29
CA PHE A 63 -6.93 -2.52 7.86
C PHE A 63 -6.47 -3.92 7.46
N LEU A 64 -6.71 -4.27 6.20
CA LEU A 64 -6.04 -5.41 5.60
C LEU A 64 -4.54 -5.14 5.52
N SER A 65 -3.73 -6.06 6.01
CA SER A 65 -2.28 -5.93 5.99
C SER A 65 -1.62 -7.27 5.72
N LEU A 66 -0.45 -7.25 5.07
CA LEU A 66 0.35 -8.45 4.81
C LEU A 66 0.84 -9.13 6.10
N LYS A 67 0.93 -8.39 7.22
CA LYS A 67 1.28 -8.95 8.52
C LYS A 67 0.26 -10.01 8.98
N HIS A 68 -1.03 -9.77 8.71
CA HIS A 68 -2.11 -10.66 9.13
C HIS A 68 -2.64 -11.56 8.01
N LEU A 69 -2.37 -11.21 6.75
CA LEU A 69 -2.91 -11.84 5.56
C LEU A 69 -1.81 -11.95 4.48
N PRO A 70 -0.75 -12.76 4.72
CA PRO A 70 0.41 -12.85 3.82
C PRO A 70 0.05 -13.33 2.42
N GLU A 71 -1.05 -14.05 2.24
CA GLU A 71 -1.54 -14.51 0.94
C GLU A 71 -1.90 -13.37 -0.01
N LEU A 72 -2.18 -12.18 0.51
CA LEU A 72 -2.43 -10.99 -0.30
C LEU A 72 -1.18 -10.47 -1.02
N ASN A 73 0.02 -10.95 -0.69
CA ASN A 73 1.27 -10.57 -1.37
C ASN A 73 1.27 -10.92 -2.87
N LYS A 74 0.39 -11.83 -3.31
CA LYS A 74 0.21 -12.19 -4.73
C LYS A 74 -0.48 -11.10 -5.55
N TYR A 75 -1.03 -10.09 -4.88
CA TYR A 75 -1.80 -9.02 -5.48
C TYR A 75 -1.06 -7.69 -5.37
N ASN A 76 -1.20 -6.87 -6.39
CA ASN A 76 -0.61 -5.54 -6.43
C ASN A 76 -1.63 -4.54 -6.99
N PHE A 77 -1.43 -3.26 -6.67
CA PHE A 77 -2.27 -2.18 -7.16
C PHE A 77 -1.43 -1.09 -7.81
N ASP A 78 -1.89 -0.63 -8.96
CA ASP A 78 -1.47 0.65 -9.54
C ASP A 78 -2.62 1.64 -9.47
N PHE A 79 -2.28 2.93 -9.38
CA PHE A 79 -3.27 4.01 -9.40
C PHE A 79 -2.87 5.08 -10.41
N GLU A 80 -3.76 5.33 -11.36
CA GLU A 80 -3.55 6.31 -12.41
C GLU A 80 -4.89 6.86 -12.91
N ASN A 81 -5.01 8.18 -13.09
CA ASN A 81 -6.18 8.84 -13.68
C ASN A 81 -7.52 8.42 -13.04
N ASN A 82 -7.57 8.35 -11.71
CA ASN A 82 -8.71 7.88 -10.91
C ASN A 82 -9.07 6.39 -11.08
N PHE A 83 -8.23 5.62 -11.76
CA PHE A 83 -8.40 4.18 -11.86
C PHE A 83 -7.44 3.44 -10.94
N LEU A 84 -8.00 2.62 -10.07
CA LEU A 84 -7.28 1.67 -9.24
C LEU A 84 -7.27 0.31 -9.95
N LYS A 85 -6.09 -0.13 -10.37
CA LYS A 85 -5.89 -1.36 -11.16
C LYS A 85 -5.38 -2.47 -10.25
N LEU A 86 -6.22 -3.46 -9.95
CA LEU A 86 -5.82 -4.67 -9.22
C LEU A 86 -5.12 -5.62 -10.17
N LYS A 87 -3.92 -6.06 -9.78
CA LYS A 87 -3.08 -6.99 -10.54
C LYS A 87 -2.82 -8.29 -9.77
N LYS A 88 -2.66 -9.36 -10.51
CA LYS A 88 -2.11 -10.64 -10.02
C LYS A 88 -1.08 -11.13 -11.03
N ASN A 89 0.14 -11.42 -10.59
CA ASN A 89 1.25 -11.84 -11.47
C ASN A 89 1.44 -10.86 -12.66
N ASN A 90 1.40 -9.55 -12.39
CA ASN A 90 1.48 -8.45 -13.36
C ASN A 90 0.29 -8.31 -14.34
N ASN A 91 -0.67 -9.22 -14.34
CA ASN A 91 -1.88 -9.11 -15.15
C ASN A 91 -2.96 -8.31 -14.42
N ILE A 92 -3.59 -7.35 -15.11
CA ILE A 92 -4.73 -6.61 -14.56
C ILE A 92 -5.93 -7.56 -14.51
N ILE A 93 -6.48 -7.77 -13.33
CA ILE A 93 -7.67 -8.61 -13.10
C ILE A 93 -8.92 -7.81 -12.76
N LEU A 94 -8.76 -6.54 -12.43
CA LEU A 94 -9.86 -5.60 -12.25
C LEU A 94 -9.33 -4.16 -12.39
N CYS A 95 -10.10 -3.32 -13.08
CA CYS A 95 -9.87 -1.88 -13.18
C CYS A 95 -11.09 -1.18 -12.59
N THR A 96 -10.89 -0.27 -11.64
CA THR A 96 -11.95 0.36 -10.85
C THR A 96 -11.81 1.86 -10.90
N ASN A 97 -12.80 2.57 -11.40
CA ASN A 97 -12.89 4.02 -11.25
C ASN A 97 -13.31 4.33 -9.80
N ILE A 98 -12.44 4.99 -9.04
CA ILE A 98 -12.69 5.28 -7.62
C ILE A 98 -13.85 6.27 -7.39
N ASN A 99 -14.24 7.00 -8.41
CA ASN A 99 -15.39 7.92 -8.36
C ASN A 99 -16.73 7.20 -8.64
N ASN A 100 -16.70 5.94 -9.08
CA ASN A 100 -17.88 5.13 -9.34
C ASN A 100 -18.15 4.18 -8.16
N LYS A 101 -19.17 4.48 -7.36
CA LYS A 101 -19.53 3.70 -6.16
C LYS A 101 -19.77 2.22 -6.45
N LEU A 102 -20.42 1.88 -7.56
CA LEU A 102 -20.72 0.49 -7.93
C LEU A 102 -19.43 -0.27 -8.26
N GLU A 103 -18.50 0.34 -8.99
CA GLU A 103 -17.21 -0.28 -9.30
C GLU A 103 -16.38 -0.49 -8.02
N VAL A 104 -16.39 0.48 -7.10
CA VAL A 104 -15.72 0.36 -5.79
C VAL A 104 -16.33 -0.79 -4.97
N GLU A 105 -17.65 -0.95 -4.97
CA GLU A 105 -18.30 -2.08 -4.29
C GLU A 105 -17.90 -3.43 -4.91
N ILE A 106 -17.81 -3.52 -6.24
CA ILE A 106 -17.35 -4.72 -6.96
C ILE A 106 -15.91 -5.05 -6.54
N LEU A 107 -15.04 -4.04 -6.47
CA LEU A 107 -13.66 -4.21 -5.98
C LEU A 107 -13.66 -4.72 -4.54
N CYS A 108 -14.41 -4.09 -3.64
CA CYS A 108 -14.49 -4.52 -2.24
C CYS A 108 -14.97 -5.97 -2.10
N LYS A 109 -16.01 -6.37 -2.84
CA LYS A 109 -16.49 -7.76 -2.89
C LYS A 109 -15.43 -8.72 -3.44
N LYS A 110 -14.66 -8.29 -4.46
CA LYS A 110 -13.55 -9.08 -4.99
C LYS A 110 -12.46 -9.29 -3.95
N ILE A 111 -12.06 -8.24 -3.23
CA ILE A 111 -11.06 -8.33 -2.15
C ILE A 111 -11.59 -9.18 -1.00
N GLN A 112 -12.85 -9.00 -0.60
CA GLN A 112 -13.46 -9.80 0.49
C GLN A 112 -13.44 -11.30 0.19
N LYS A 113 -13.65 -11.71 -1.06
CA LYS A 113 -13.53 -13.12 -1.48
C LYS A 113 -12.11 -13.69 -1.30
N LEU A 114 -11.08 -12.84 -1.30
CA LEU A 114 -9.70 -13.26 -1.07
C LEU A 114 -9.37 -13.40 0.43
N VAL A 115 -10.21 -12.86 1.29
CA VAL A 115 -10.04 -12.85 2.75
C VAL A 115 -11.32 -13.33 3.45
N PRO A 116 -11.72 -14.61 3.28
CA PRO A 116 -13.03 -15.12 3.69
C PRO A 116 -13.31 -15.04 5.20
N LYS A 117 -12.26 -14.85 6.01
CA LYS A 117 -12.38 -14.68 7.47
C LYS A 117 -12.81 -13.25 7.86
N ILE A 118 -12.92 -12.34 6.92
CA ILE A 118 -13.29 -10.93 7.14
C ILE A 118 -14.68 -10.72 6.55
N ASN A 119 -15.63 -10.28 7.37
CA ASN A 119 -17.03 -10.19 6.97
C ASN A 119 -17.32 -8.91 6.16
N ARG A 120 -16.55 -7.84 6.42
CA ARG A 120 -16.79 -6.55 5.78
C ARG A 120 -15.48 -5.89 5.37
N VAL A 121 -15.38 -5.61 4.08
CA VAL A 121 -14.25 -4.89 3.48
C VAL A 121 -14.80 -3.64 2.79
N LYS A 122 -14.23 -2.47 3.10
CA LYS A 122 -14.49 -1.21 2.39
C LYS A 122 -13.18 -0.59 1.94
N LEU A 123 -13.19 0.01 0.77
CA LEU A 123 -12.10 0.87 0.31
C LEU A 123 -12.31 2.27 0.88
N ILE A 124 -11.29 2.80 1.54
CA ILE A 124 -11.26 4.18 2.04
C ILE A 124 -10.07 4.92 1.44
N GLN A 125 -10.19 6.23 1.35
CA GLN A 125 -9.18 7.12 0.78
C GLN A 125 -8.89 8.27 1.72
N ASP A 126 -7.59 8.61 1.87
CA ASP A 126 -7.15 9.86 2.46
C ASP A 126 -5.89 10.33 1.72
N SER A 127 -6.01 11.42 0.97
CA SER A 127 -4.92 11.99 0.17
C SER A 127 -4.06 13.00 0.94
N ILE A 128 -4.52 13.42 2.11
CA ILE A 128 -3.83 14.37 2.98
C ILE A 128 -3.02 13.63 4.04
N ASN A 129 -3.61 12.60 4.64
CA ASN A 129 -2.99 11.78 5.67
C ASN A 129 -2.94 10.32 5.19
N PRO A 130 -1.90 9.92 4.43
CA PRO A 130 -1.76 8.56 3.92
C PRO A 130 -1.74 7.50 5.04
N PHE A 131 -2.14 6.29 4.71
CA PHE A 131 -2.27 5.18 5.67
C PHE A 131 -0.93 4.50 5.96
N PHE A 132 -0.06 5.10 6.76
CA PHE A 132 1.18 4.48 7.25
C PHE A 132 0.93 3.54 8.43
N ASP A 133 1.83 2.56 8.64
CA ASP A 133 1.63 1.51 9.63
C ASP A 133 1.97 1.93 11.06
N THR A 134 2.99 2.74 11.24
CA THR A 134 3.61 2.94 12.55
C THR A 134 3.64 4.37 13.03
N MET A 135 3.50 5.32 12.14
CA MET A 135 3.44 6.73 12.48
C MET A 135 2.58 7.48 11.47
N PRO A 136 1.80 8.46 11.92
CA PRO A 136 1.10 9.37 11.00
C PRO A 136 2.08 10.31 10.28
N SER A 137 3.39 10.09 10.45
CA SER A 137 4.43 10.87 9.81
C SER A 137 4.53 10.50 8.33
N LYS A 138 4.47 11.52 7.51
CA LYS A 138 4.62 11.50 6.06
C LYS A 138 6.06 11.21 5.69
N THR A 139 6.47 9.94 5.80
CA THR A 139 7.86 9.49 5.61
C THR A 139 8.11 8.96 4.22
N ILE A 140 9.33 9.12 3.76
CA ILE A 140 9.88 8.49 2.55
C ILE A 140 11.00 7.59 3.02
N SER A 141 10.92 6.31 2.69
CA SER A 141 11.96 5.35 3.07
C SER A 141 13.05 5.27 2.01
N LEU A 142 14.30 5.38 2.47
CA LEU A 142 15.51 5.22 1.67
C LEU A 142 16.24 3.96 2.12
N ILE A 143 16.61 3.10 1.18
CA ILE A 143 17.33 1.86 1.45
C ILE A 143 18.60 1.80 0.60
N ASN A 144 19.72 1.53 1.26
CA ASN A 144 20.98 1.29 0.59
C ASN A 144 21.12 -0.19 0.23
N LEU A 145 21.26 -0.49 -1.08
CA LEU A 145 21.42 -1.87 -1.56
C LEU A 145 22.70 -2.54 -1.07
N ASN A 146 23.77 -1.77 -0.78
CA ASN A 146 24.98 -2.35 -0.20
C ASN A 146 24.71 -2.86 1.22
N SER A 147 23.90 -2.17 2.02
CA SER A 147 23.50 -2.66 3.35
C SER A 147 22.71 -3.97 3.26
N ILE A 148 21.93 -4.16 2.20
CA ILE A 148 21.24 -5.44 1.96
C ILE A 148 22.26 -6.53 1.58
N ARG A 149 23.26 -6.24 0.75
CA ARG A 149 24.33 -7.18 0.42
C ARG A 149 25.14 -7.61 1.65
N ASP A 150 25.48 -6.66 2.52
CA ASP A 150 26.18 -6.96 3.79
C ASP A 150 25.32 -7.86 4.69
N PHE A 151 24.00 -7.63 4.69
CA PHE A 151 23.05 -8.47 5.41
C PHE A 151 22.97 -9.88 4.82
N GLU A 152 22.91 -10.01 3.49
CA GLU A 152 22.93 -11.30 2.77
C GLU A 152 24.20 -12.12 3.11
N ILE A 153 25.36 -11.45 3.16
CA ILE A 153 26.63 -12.09 3.51
C ILE A 153 26.56 -12.66 4.92
N LYS A 154 26.09 -11.86 5.90
CA LYS A 154 25.96 -12.28 7.30
C LYS A 154 24.97 -13.44 7.48
N LEU A 155 23.90 -13.47 6.67
CA LEU A 155 22.91 -14.55 6.70
C LEU A 155 23.33 -15.77 5.90
N SER A 156 24.37 -15.68 5.07
CA SER A 156 24.73 -16.70 4.04
C SER A 156 23.55 -17.06 3.14
N GLN A 157 22.64 -16.10 2.89
CA GLN A 157 21.40 -16.30 2.13
C GLN A 157 21.04 -15.04 1.34
N LYS A 158 20.55 -15.23 0.10
CA LYS A 158 19.98 -14.16 -0.71
C LYS A 158 18.63 -13.67 -0.14
N VAL A 159 18.43 -12.35 -0.18
CA VAL A 159 17.21 -11.69 0.29
C VAL A 159 16.67 -10.80 -0.82
N GLU A 160 15.42 -11.02 -1.21
CA GLU A 160 14.72 -10.12 -2.13
C GLU A 160 14.59 -8.73 -1.47
N PHE A 161 15.19 -7.71 -2.06
CA PHE A 161 15.22 -6.35 -1.47
C PHE A 161 13.80 -5.74 -1.38
N GLU A 162 12.87 -6.17 -2.21
CA GLU A 162 11.47 -5.77 -2.18
C GLU A 162 10.78 -6.07 -0.84
N ARG A 163 11.26 -7.02 -0.08
CA ARG A 163 10.75 -7.37 1.27
C ARG A 163 10.85 -6.20 2.25
N PHE A 164 11.84 -5.32 2.05
CA PHE A 164 12.01 -4.12 2.91
C PHE A 164 11.03 -2.99 2.55
N ARG A 165 10.35 -3.08 1.40
CA ARG A 165 9.30 -2.16 0.95
C ARG A 165 9.68 -0.68 1.02
N GLY A 166 10.94 -0.36 0.70
CA GLY A 166 11.45 1.01 0.63
C GLY A 166 10.94 1.75 -0.61
N ASN A 167 10.79 3.07 -0.48
CA ASN A 167 10.37 3.90 -1.62
C ASN A 167 11.53 4.16 -2.59
N ILE A 168 12.74 4.36 -2.08
CA ILE A 168 13.94 4.72 -2.85
C ILE A 168 15.05 3.73 -2.51
N TYR A 169 15.66 3.13 -3.52
CA TYR A 169 16.83 2.28 -3.39
C TYR A 169 18.03 2.93 -4.08
N ILE A 170 19.16 3.02 -3.37
CA ILE A 170 20.43 3.61 -3.81
C ILE A 170 21.55 2.58 -3.75
#